data_5cda6b555ec6aba5cd93ed9c8bb95ebc
#
_entry.id   5cda6b555ec6aba5cd93ed9c8bb95ebc
#
_cell.length_a   1.000
_cell.length_b   1.000
_cell.length_c   1.000
_cell.angle_alpha   90.00
_cell.angle_beta   90.00
_cell.angle_gamma   90.00
#
_symmetry.space_group_name_H-M   'P 1'
#
loop_
_entity.id
_entity.type
_entity.pdbx_description
1 polymer ?
#
loop_
_entity_poly.entity_id
_entity_poly.type
_entity_poly.pdbx_seq_one_letter_code
_entity_poly.pdbx_strand_id
1 'polypeptide(L)'
;MSYTLYLQQPPPAGTELPFPTLVKGTYPLNEVLINAFLNLMQLTGALDIDAIIDDQAFDKIWLKAEMTPARIEEVGDYIYHKIPTSPEPVEEEIQLFKQAMKEEEAILAKESEKEGCIPIYKFATNDGWIITTKECEIIASTLTTKLLEENRVFVEKIAKMSHLAHRSLEIALIDFGEFNQFAKKYGGYRVY
;
A
#
# COMPACT_ATOMS: atom_id res chain seq x y z
N MET A 1 6.26 -3.83 -14.04
CA MET A 1 6.29 -2.88 -12.92
C MET A 1 6.54 -3.67 -11.64
N SER A 2 7.30 -3.19 -10.69
CA SER A 2 7.50 -3.84 -9.39
C SER A 2 7.10 -2.86 -8.31
N TYR A 3 6.52 -3.36 -7.24
CA TYR A 3 6.11 -2.57 -6.09
C TYR A 3 6.97 -2.93 -4.89
N THR A 4 7.21 -1.97 -4.03
CA THR A 4 7.82 -2.19 -2.72
C THR A 4 6.82 -1.77 -1.65
N LEU A 5 6.48 -2.68 -0.77
CA LEU A 5 5.53 -2.45 0.31
C LEU A 5 6.30 -2.14 1.59
N TYR A 6 6.00 -1.01 2.21
CA TYR A 6 6.65 -0.54 3.43
C TYR A 6 5.68 -0.56 4.60
N LEU A 7 6.01 -1.28 5.67
CA LEU A 7 5.20 -1.27 6.90
C LEU A 7 5.04 0.16 7.45
N GLN A 8 3.84 0.50 7.89
CA GLN A 8 3.54 1.81 8.50
C GLN A 8 4.31 2.03 9.79
N GLN A 9 4.47 0.96 10.57
CA GLN A 9 5.26 0.98 11.80
C GLN A 9 6.35 -0.09 11.70
N PRO A 10 7.61 0.25 11.98
CA PRO A 10 8.66 -0.75 12.00
C PRO A 10 8.43 -1.76 13.13
N PRO A 11 8.62 -3.06 12.89
CA PRO A 11 8.57 -4.05 13.95
C PRO A 11 9.68 -3.77 14.98
N PRO A 12 9.48 -4.11 16.26
CA PRO A 12 10.50 -3.99 17.30
C PRO A 12 11.81 -4.69 16.90
N ALA A 13 12.95 -4.16 17.37
CA ALA A 13 14.24 -4.79 17.14
C ALA A 13 14.24 -6.24 17.67
N GLY A 14 14.74 -7.16 16.86
CA GLY A 14 14.76 -8.59 17.19
C GLY A 14 13.45 -9.35 16.91
N THR A 15 12.44 -8.68 16.32
CA THR A 15 11.24 -9.41 15.86
C THR A 15 11.65 -10.37 14.75
N GLU A 16 11.35 -11.65 14.93
CA GLU A 16 11.49 -12.66 13.88
C GLU A 16 10.43 -12.41 12.81
N LEU A 17 10.88 -12.17 11.58
CA LEU A 17 9.99 -11.93 10.46
C LEU A 17 9.55 -13.29 9.89
N PRO A 18 8.24 -13.52 9.76
CA PRO A 18 7.73 -14.83 9.30
C PRO A 18 8.03 -15.09 7.81
N PHE A 19 8.60 -14.09 7.11
CA PHE A 19 8.85 -14.16 5.67
C PHE A 19 10.33 -13.96 5.34
N PRO A 20 10.93 -14.83 4.52
CA PRO A 20 12.32 -14.68 4.07
C PRO A 20 12.53 -13.46 3.17
N THR A 21 11.45 -12.92 2.58
CA THR A 21 11.49 -11.79 1.64
C THR A 21 11.38 -10.43 2.31
N LEU A 22 10.96 -10.35 3.58
CA LEU A 22 10.80 -9.09 4.29
C LEU A 22 12.14 -8.58 4.81
N VAL A 23 12.80 -7.76 4.02
CA VAL A 23 14.06 -7.11 4.39
C VAL A 23 13.76 -5.71 4.95
N LYS A 24 14.17 -5.43 6.19
CA LYS A 24 14.07 -4.08 6.81
C LYS A 24 12.65 -3.47 6.79
N GLY A 25 11.61 -4.28 6.99
CA GLY A 25 10.23 -3.79 7.00
C GLY A 25 9.63 -3.57 5.60
N THR A 26 10.23 -4.14 4.56
CA THR A 26 9.72 -4.09 3.18
C THR A 26 9.32 -5.47 2.67
N TYR A 27 8.38 -5.51 1.74
CA TYR A 27 7.97 -6.70 1.00
C TYR A 27 7.98 -6.39 -0.50
N PRO A 28 8.77 -7.09 -1.32
CA PRO A 28 8.77 -6.90 -2.76
C PRO A 28 7.57 -7.60 -3.40
N LEU A 29 6.83 -6.89 -4.24
CA LEU A 29 5.69 -7.40 -4.96
C LEU A 29 5.93 -7.22 -6.46
N ASN A 30 6.16 -8.31 -7.18
CA ASN A 30 6.36 -8.24 -8.62
C ASN A 30 5.04 -8.18 -9.40
N GLU A 31 5.12 -7.76 -10.67
CA GLU A 31 3.96 -7.57 -11.54
C GLU A 31 3.11 -8.84 -11.71
N VAL A 32 3.73 -10.01 -11.79
CA VAL A 32 3.00 -11.27 -11.94
C VAL A 32 2.17 -11.57 -10.70
N LEU A 33 2.77 -11.40 -9.52
CA LEU A 33 2.09 -11.65 -8.25
C LEU A 33 0.97 -10.64 -8.02
N ILE A 34 1.19 -9.36 -8.32
CA ILE A 34 0.13 -8.34 -8.15
C ILE A 34 -1.04 -8.59 -9.10
N ASN A 35 -0.78 -8.96 -10.35
CA ASN A 35 -1.83 -9.29 -11.31
C ASN A 35 -2.61 -10.53 -10.87
N ALA A 36 -1.94 -11.58 -10.39
CA ALA A 36 -2.60 -12.77 -9.87
C ALA A 36 -3.46 -12.45 -8.66
N PHE A 37 -2.93 -11.68 -7.73
CA PHE A 37 -3.62 -11.19 -6.55
C PHE A 37 -4.87 -10.37 -6.90
N LEU A 38 -4.75 -9.33 -7.74
CA LEU A 38 -5.88 -8.48 -8.13
C LEU A 38 -6.99 -9.27 -8.84
N ASN A 39 -6.62 -10.19 -9.73
CA ASN A 39 -7.60 -11.07 -10.39
C ASN A 39 -8.33 -11.98 -9.39
N LEU A 40 -7.62 -12.51 -8.40
CA LEU A 40 -8.24 -13.35 -7.36
C LEU A 40 -9.16 -12.51 -6.45
N MET A 41 -8.74 -11.31 -6.05
CA MET A 41 -9.56 -10.37 -5.28
C MET A 41 -10.83 -9.96 -6.04
N GLN A 42 -10.72 -9.75 -7.36
CA GLN A 42 -11.88 -9.46 -8.20
C GLN A 42 -12.83 -10.65 -8.29
N LEU A 43 -12.30 -11.86 -8.48
CA LEU A 43 -13.10 -13.08 -8.54
C LEU A 43 -13.87 -13.35 -7.25
N THR A 44 -13.27 -13.04 -6.11
CA THR A 44 -13.88 -13.22 -4.78
C THR A 44 -14.77 -12.07 -4.34
N GLY A 45 -14.84 -11.00 -5.15
CA GLY A 45 -15.63 -9.80 -4.83
C GLY A 45 -14.99 -8.90 -3.76
N ALA A 46 -13.71 -9.09 -3.46
CA ALA A 46 -12.98 -8.31 -2.46
C ALA A 46 -12.27 -7.08 -3.06
N LEU A 47 -12.41 -6.82 -4.37
CA LEU A 47 -11.85 -5.66 -5.06
C LEU A 47 -12.95 -4.71 -5.51
N ASP A 48 -12.87 -3.45 -5.12
CA ASP A 48 -13.73 -2.39 -5.62
C ASP A 48 -13.14 -1.79 -6.90
N ILE A 49 -13.57 -2.32 -8.04
CA ILE A 49 -13.10 -1.89 -9.37
C ILE A 49 -13.69 -0.57 -9.82
N ASP A 50 -14.78 -0.12 -9.19
CA ASP A 50 -15.46 1.14 -9.49
C ASP A 50 -14.99 2.29 -8.60
N ALA A 51 -14.11 2.01 -7.63
CA ALA A 51 -13.57 3.02 -6.76
C ALA A 51 -12.75 4.05 -7.55
N ILE A 52 -13.11 5.31 -7.39
CA ILE A 52 -12.47 6.45 -8.06
C ILE A 52 -11.85 7.35 -7.00
N ILE A 53 -10.70 7.91 -7.32
CA ILE A 53 -10.09 8.98 -6.55
C ILE A 53 -10.25 10.30 -7.30
N ASP A 54 -10.45 11.40 -6.56
CA ASP A 54 -10.36 12.75 -7.12
C ASP A 54 -8.88 13.09 -7.29
N ASP A 55 -8.36 13.03 -8.52
CA ASP A 55 -6.97 13.33 -8.85
C ASP A 55 -6.55 14.75 -8.41
N GLN A 56 -7.53 15.68 -8.28
CA GLN A 56 -7.28 17.03 -7.80
C GLN A 56 -7.28 17.14 -6.26
N ALA A 57 -7.58 16.07 -5.55
CA ALA A 57 -7.68 16.14 -4.08
C ALA A 57 -6.35 16.54 -3.44
N PHE A 58 -5.24 16.01 -3.95
CA PHE A 58 -3.89 16.36 -3.49
C PHE A 58 -3.53 17.82 -3.77
N ASP A 59 -3.77 18.29 -4.99
CA ASP A 59 -3.51 19.68 -5.37
C ASP A 59 -4.31 20.65 -4.50
N LYS A 60 -5.58 20.35 -4.20
CA LYS A 60 -6.43 21.18 -3.34
C LYS A 60 -5.88 21.35 -1.92
N ILE A 61 -5.24 20.32 -1.37
CA ILE A 61 -4.62 20.36 -0.04
C ILE A 61 -3.48 21.38 -0.04
N TRP A 62 -2.56 21.27 -1.00
CA TRP A 62 -1.38 22.13 -1.06
C TRP A 62 -1.70 23.57 -1.49
N LEU A 63 -2.70 23.75 -2.34
CA LEU A 63 -3.23 25.09 -2.67
C LEU A 63 -3.85 25.77 -1.44
N LYS A 64 -4.58 25.03 -0.61
CA LYS A 64 -5.14 25.54 0.65
C LYS A 64 -4.04 25.92 1.66
N ALA A 65 -2.93 25.18 1.65
CA ALA A 65 -1.76 25.49 2.48
C ALA A 65 -0.95 26.69 1.94
N GLU A 66 -1.30 27.23 0.76
CA GLU A 66 -0.61 28.34 0.09
C GLU A 66 0.89 28.09 -0.15
N MET A 67 1.26 26.79 -0.32
CA MET A 67 2.64 26.36 -0.53
C MET A 67 2.90 26.01 -2.00
N THR A 68 4.00 26.52 -2.53
CA THR A 68 4.51 26.10 -3.84
C THR A 68 5.22 24.76 -3.74
N PRO A 69 5.30 23.95 -4.83
CA PRO A 69 6.02 22.68 -4.81
C PRO A 69 7.45 22.77 -4.26
N ALA A 70 8.20 23.82 -4.66
CA ALA A 70 9.56 24.07 -4.15
C ALA A 70 9.55 24.33 -2.63
N ARG A 71 8.57 25.09 -2.14
CA ARG A 71 8.46 25.39 -0.70
C ARG A 71 8.05 24.16 0.11
N ILE A 72 7.21 23.29 -0.45
CA ILE A 72 6.85 22.00 0.17
C ILE A 72 8.11 21.15 0.39
N GLU A 73 8.97 21.03 -0.63
CA GLU A 73 10.23 20.30 -0.55
C GLU A 73 11.16 20.90 0.52
N GLU A 74 11.39 22.22 0.48
CA GLU A 74 12.23 22.92 1.45
C GLU A 74 11.75 22.73 2.90
N VAL A 75 10.45 22.89 3.16
CA VAL A 75 9.88 22.72 4.51
C VAL A 75 9.96 21.26 4.95
N GLY A 76 9.73 20.31 4.04
CA GLY A 76 9.91 18.88 4.28
C GLY A 76 11.34 18.54 4.66
N ASP A 77 12.32 19.01 3.90
CA ASP A 77 13.74 18.82 4.17
C ASP A 77 14.17 19.41 5.52
N TYR A 78 13.69 20.60 5.84
CA TYR A 78 13.93 21.21 7.14
C TYR A 78 13.40 20.38 8.30
N ILE A 79 12.15 19.88 8.18
CA ILE A 79 11.48 19.12 9.26
C ILE A 79 12.09 17.72 9.42
N TYR A 80 12.25 16.99 8.32
CA TYR A 80 12.60 15.56 8.37
C TYR A 80 14.09 15.29 8.30
N HIS A 81 14.83 16.07 7.51
CA HIS A 81 16.24 15.85 7.24
C HIS A 81 17.16 16.85 7.94
N LYS A 82 16.59 17.87 8.62
CA LYS A 82 17.33 18.93 9.30
C LYS A 82 18.26 19.70 8.36
N ILE A 83 17.85 19.82 7.08
CA ILE A 83 18.59 20.60 6.08
C ILE A 83 18.20 22.07 6.25
N PRO A 84 19.16 22.98 6.52
CA PRO A 84 18.90 24.40 6.60
C PRO A 84 18.39 24.94 5.26
N THR A 85 17.34 25.74 5.30
CA THR A 85 16.75 26.41 4.12
C THR A 85 16.87 27.93 4.25
N SER A 86 16.73 28.64 3.14
CA SER A 86 16.78 30.11 3.17
C SER A 86 15.65 30.71 2.33
N PRO A 87 14.65 31.37 2.98
CA PRO A 87 14.53 31.59 4.42
C PRO A 87 14.16 30.31 5.18
N GLU A 88 14.55 30.22 6.48
CA GLU A 88 14.07 29.16 7.35
C GLU A 88 12.54 29.22 7.49
N PRO A 89 11.85 28.03 7.51
CA PRO A 89 10.41 27.99 7.68
C PRO A 89 10.00 28.60 9.02
N VAL A 90 8.99 29.46 9.00
CA VAL A 90 8.37 29.96 10.22
C VAL A 90 7.41 28.94 10.80
N GLU A 91 7.10 29.05 12.09
CA GLU A 91 6.25 28.08 12.80
C GLU A 91 4.88 27.88 12.12
N GLU A 92 4.32 28.96 11.54
CA GLU A 92 3.05 28.88 10.81
C GLU A 92 3.14 27.99 9.57
N GLU A 93 4.21 28.13 8.76
CA GLU A 93 4.45 27.26 7.59
C GLU A 93 4.63 25.80 8.02
N ILE A 94 5.36 25.55 9.13
CA ILE A 94 5.55 24.20 9.66
C ILE A 94 4.21 23.57 10.06
N GLN A 95 3.31 24.33 10.67
CA GLN A 95 2.00 23.83 11.06
C GLN A 95 1.10 23.57 9.84
N LEU A 96 1.09 24.49 8.86
CA LEU A 96 0.36 24.29 7.61
C LEU A 96 0.86 23.06 6.85
N PHE A 97 2.18 22.88 6.76
CA PHE A 97 2.78 21.69 6.14
C PHE A 97 2.34 20.40 6.85
N LYS A 98 2.45 20.35 8.18
CA LYS A 98 2.03 19.17 8.94
C LYS A 98 0.54 18.87 8.79
N GLN A 99 -0.31 19.91 8.71
CA GLN A 99 -1.73 19.75 8.50
C GLN A 99 -2.01 19.21 7.07
N ALA A 100 -1.34 19.75 6.06
CA ALA A 100 -1.47 19.31 4.67
C ALA A 100 -1.03 17.84 4.52
N MET A 101 0.11 17.47 5.10
CA MET A 101 0.59 16.07 5.13
C MET A 101 -0.42 15.12 5.78
N LYS A 102 -1.07 15.54 6.86
CA LYS A 102 -2.10 14.73 7.52
C LYS A 102 -3.36 14.58 6.66
N GLU A 103 -3.78 15.63 5.96
CA GLU A 103 -4.92 15.58 5.05
C GLU A 103 -4.59 14.67 3.84
N GLU A 104 -3.38 14.75 3.29
CA GLU A 104 -2.88 13.88 2.23
C GLU A 104 -2.86 12.41 2.69
N GLU A 105 -2.33 12.15 3.88
CA GLU A 105 -2.30 10.79 4.45
C GLU A 105 -3.70 10.20 4.62
N ALA A 106 -4.69 11.02 4.99
CA ALA A 106 -6.08 10.59 5.09
C ALA A 106 -6.67 10.19 3.72
N ILE A 107 -6.28 10.88 2.63
CA ILE A 107 -6.66 10.50 1.26
C ILE A 107 -5.99 9.18 0.87
N LEU A 108 -4.68 9.04 1.11
CA LEU A 108 -3.93 7.82 0.80
C LEU A 108 -4.47 6.59 1.55
N ALA A 109 -5.01 6.79 2.75
CA ALA A 109 -5.58 5.73 3.60
C ALA A 109 -7.09 5.49 3.34
N LYS A 110 -7.73 6.25 2.43
CA LYS A 110 -9.18 6.14 2.21
C LYS A 110 -9.56 4.72 1.80
N GLU A 111 -10.43 4.10 2.58
CA GLU A 111 -10.97 2.77 2.32
C GLU A 111 -12.12 2.83 1.30
N SER A 112 -12.49 1.67 0.73
CA SER A 112 -13.67 1.55 -0.12
C SER A 112 -14.96 1.82 0.69
N GLU A 113 -15.94 2.44 0.05
CA GLU A 113 -17.29 2.57 0.57
C GLU A 113 -18.05 1.24 0.51
N LYS A 114 -17.59 0.29 -0.32
CA LYS A 114 -18.11 -1.07 -0.38
C LYS A 114 -17.51 -1.91 0.74
N GLU A 115 -18.35 -2.44 1.61
CA GLU A 115 -17.90 -3.28 2.72
C GLU A 115 -17.16 -4.52 2.22
N GLY A 116 -16.04 -4.85 2.85
CA GLY A 116 -15.22 -6.02 2.51
C GLY A 116 -14.43 -5.89 1.21
N CYS A 117 -14.34 -4.69 0.64
CA CYS A 117 -13.61 -4.43 -0.60
C CYS A 117 -12.41 -3.50 -0.38
N ILE A 118 -11.44 -3.61 -1.27
CA ILE A 118 -10.27 -2.73 -1.36
C ILE A 118 -10.36 -1.92 -2.67
N PRO A 119 -10.14 -0.61 -2.64
CA PRO A 119 -10.11 0.21 -3.86
C PRO A 119 -9.01 -0.23 -4.81
N ILE A 120 -9.35 -0.46 -6.10
CA ILE A 120 -8.39 -0.92 -7.11
C ILE A 120 -7.22 0.07 -7.30
N TYR A 121 -7.48 1.37 -7.20
CA TYR A 121 -6.46 2.41 -7.44
C TYR A 121 -5.25 2.31 -6.50
N LYS A 122 -5.40 1.71 -5.31
CA LYS A 122 -4.31 1.53 -4.36
C LYS A 122 -3.17 0.63 -4.87
N PHE A 123 -3.46 -0.17 -5.89
CA PHE A 123 -2.48 -1.02 -6.56
C PHE A 123 -2.27 -0.65 -8.05
N ALA A 124 -2.86 0.44 -8.50
CA ALA A 124 -2.71 0.89 -9.88
C ALA A 124 -1.45 1.73 -10.12
N THR A 125 -0.97 2.40 -9.08
CA THR A 125 0.18 3.30 -9.12
C THR A 125 1.07 3.13 -7.89
N ASN A 126 2.30 3.67 -7.96
CA ASN A 126 3.29 3.61 -6.88
C ASN A 126 3.31 4.91 -6.05
N ASP A 127 2.15 5.51 -5.80
CA ASP A 127 2.04 6.86 -5.21
C ASP A 127 1.99 6.85 -3.67
N GLY A 128 2.36 5.75 -3.04
CA GLY A 128 2.40 5.66 -1.57
C GLY A 128 1.04 5.41 -0.94
N TRP A 129 0.09 4.80 -1.68
CA TRP A 129 -1.21 4.40 -1.15
C TRP A 129 -1.09 3.56 0.10
N ILE A 130 -1.92 3.84 1.10
CA ILE A 130 -1.91 3.12 2.37
C ILE A 130 -2.94 1.99 2.32
N ILE A 131 -2.46 0.76 2.50
CA ILE A 131 -3.30 -0.39 2.81
C ILE A 131 -3.48 -0.42 4.32
N THR A 132 -4.73 -0.21 4.75
CA THR A 132 -5.07 -0.11 6.17
C THR A 132 -5.06 -1.48 6.86
N THR A 133 -5.14 -1.50 8.18
CA THR A 133 -5.25 -2.76 8.94
C THR A 133 -6.46 -3.58 8.55
N LYS A 134 -7.58 -2.93 8.24
CA LYS A 134 -8.81 -3.58 7.79
C LYS A 134 -8.65 -4.18 6.38
N GLU A 135 -8.01 -3.44 5.48
CA GLU A 135 -7.70 -3.93 4.14
C GLU A 135 -6.69 -5.08 4.15
N CYS A 136 -5.69 -5.03 5.04
CA CYS A 136 -4.79 -6.17 5.30
C CYS A 136 -5.57 -7.43 5.71
N GLU A 137 -6.62 -7.28 6.54
CA GLU A 137 -7.47 -8.41 6.94
C GLU A 137 -8.25 -8.99 5.77
N ILE A 138 -8.79 -8.13 4.90
CA ILE A 138 -9.49 -8.54 3.68
C ILE A 138 -8.55 -9.35 2.77
N ILE A 139 -7.33 -8.83 2.51
CA ILE A 139 -6.33 -9.53 1.69
C ILE A 139 -5.98 -10.87 2.30
N ALA A 140 -5.63 -10.90 3.57
CA ALA A 140 -5.22 -12.11 4.26
C ALA A 140 -6.33 -13.18 4.29
N SER A 141 -7.60 -12.78 4.44
CA SER A 141 -8.74 -13.72 4.41
C SER A 141 -9.00 -14.27 3.02
N THR A 142 -8.66 -13.53 1.97
CA THR A 142 -8.80 -13.94 0.57
C THR A 142 -7.68 -14.88 0.12
N LEU A 143 -6.46 -14.71 0.63
CA LEU A 143 -5.28 -15.49 0.24
C LEU A 143 -5.02 -16.69 1.18
N THR A 144 -6.07 -17.38 1.57
CA THR A 144 -5.95 -18.61 2.39
C THR A 144 -5.79 -19.84 1.52
N THR A 145 -5.09 -20.84 2.03
CA THR A 145 -4.95 -22.15 1.37
C THR A 145 -6.29 -22.70 0.90
N LYS A 146 -7.31 -22.63 1.77
CA LYS A 146 -8.66 -23.09 1.45
C LYS A 146 -9.24 -22.38 0.23
N LEU A 147 -9.16 -21.04 0.18
CA LEU A 147 -9.74 -20.25 -0.91
C LEU A 147 -8.95 -20.44 -2.21
N LEU A 148 -7.63 -20.63 -2.15
CA LEU A 148 -6.81 -20.96 -3.30
C LEU A 148 -7.14 -22.35 -3.85
N GLU A 149 -7.40 -23.36 -2.99
CA GLU A 149 -7.86 -24.68 -3.41
C GLU A 149 -9.23 -24.61 -4.08
N GLU A 150 -10.18 -23.88 -3.51
CA GLU A 150 -11.52 -23.66 -4.11
C GLU A 150 -11.45 -22.98 -5.49
N ASN A 151 -10.43 -22.14 -5.71
CA ASN A 151 -10.21 -21.42 -6.98
C ASN A 151 -9.02 -21.99 -7.78
N ARG A 152 -8.62 -23.23 -7.55
CA ARG A 152 -7.44 -23.88 -8.11
C ARG A 152 -7.36 -23.75 -9.62
N VAL A 153 -8.43 -24.03 -10.35
CA VAL A 153 -8.46 -23.97 -11.83
C VAL A 153 -8.12 -22.56 -12.32
N PHE A 154 -8.57 -21.55 -11.61
CA PHE A 154 -8.28 -20.16 -11.94
C PHE A 154 -6.81 -19.81 -11.65
N VAL A 155 -6.27 -20.22 -10.51
CA VAL A 155 -4.86 -20.01 -10.13
C VAL A 155 -3.94 -20.75 -11.12
N GLU A 156 -4.27 -21.98 -11.54
CA GLU A 156 -3.56 -22.73 -12.57
C GLU A 156 -3.54 -21.99 -13.92
N LYS A 157 -4.67 -21.40 -14.31
CA LYS A 157 -4.77 -20.60 -15.54
C LYS A 157 -3.85 -19.38 -15.50
N ILE A 158 -3.85 -18.63 -14.40
CA ILE A 158 -2.97 -17.47 -14.23
C ILE A 158 -1.51 -17.90 -14.24
N ALA A 159 -1.14 -18.94 -13.51
CA ALA A 159 0.23 -19.47 -13.48
C ALA A 159 0.72 -19.83 -14.88
N LYS A 160 -0.12 -20.51 -15.67
CA LYS A 160 0.18 -20.88 -17.06
C LYS A 160 0.38 -19.65 -17.96
N MET A 161 -0.47 -18.62 -17.82
CA MET A 161 -0.35 -17.38 -18.60
C MET A 161 0.91 -16.60 -18.24
N SER A 162 1.37 -16.71 -16.99
CA SER A 162 2.57 -16.04 -16.48
C SER A 162 3.84 -16.87 -16.60
N HIS A 163 3.78 -18.05 -17.25
CA HIS A 163 4.89 -18.99 -17.37
C HIS A 163 5.50 -19.43 -16.03
N LEU A 164 4.68 -19.47 -14.98
CA LEU A 164 5.08 -19.92 -13.65
C LEU A 164 4.58 -21.34 -13.37
N ALA A 165 5.32 -22.07 -12.52
CA ALA A 165 4.79 -23.28 -11.94
C ALA A 165 3.60 -22.92 -11.01
N HIS A 166 2.48 -23.62 -11.13
CA HIS A 166 1.28 -23.41 -10.30
C HIS A 166 1.62 -23.32 -8.81
N ARG A 167 2.40 -24.30 -8.30
CA ARG A 167 2.80 -24.34 -6.90
C ARG A 167 3.62 -23.11 -6.47
N SER A 168 4.45 -22.55 -7.34
CA SER A 168 5.23 -21.35 -7.02
C SER A 168 4.34 -20.12 -6.87
N LEU A 169 3.32 -19.98 -7.73
CA LEU A 169 2.35 -18.89 -7.61
C LEU A 169 1.49 -19.06 -6.36
N GLU A 170 1.03 -20.28 -6.07
CA GLU A 170 0.25 -20.58 -4.87
C GLU A 170 1.02 -20.23 -3.58
N ILE A 171 2.28 -20.66 -3.48
CA ILE A 171 3.15 -20.31 -2.34
C ILE A 171 3.30 -18.80 -2.23
N ALA A 172 3.57 -18.10 -3.32
CA ALA A 172 3.74 -16.64 -3.29
C ALA A 172 2.46 -15.90 -2.87
N LEU A 173 1.27 -16.38 -3.27
CA LEU A 173 -0.01 -15.82 -2.83
C LEU A 173 -0.25 -16.07 -1.33
N ILE A 174 0.09 -17.25 -0.82
CA ILE A 174 0.01 -17.57 0.62
C ILE A 174 0.98 -16.67 1.39
N ASP A 175 2.24 -16.58 0.98
CA ASP A 175 3.25 -15.71 1.62
C ASP A 175 2.78 -14.24 1.67
N PHE A 176 2.12 -13.77 0.59
CA PHE A 176 1.55 -12.43 0.58
C PHE A 176 0.35 -12.30 1.53
N GLY A 177 -0.47 -13.31 1.67
CA GLY A 177 -1.55 -13.37 2.66
C GLY A 177 -0.99 -13.28 4.09
N GLU A 178 0.05 -14.06 4.38
CA GLU A 178 0.73 -14.05 5.67
C GLU A 178 1.45 -12.70 5.95
N PHE A 179 2.07 -12.09 4.93
CA PHE A 179 2.59 -10.72 5.05
C PHE A 179 1.49 -9.75 5.48
N ASN A 180 0.29 -9.84 4.92
CA ASN A 180 -0.83 -8.98 5.31
C ASN A 180 -1.31 -9.25 6.75
N GLN A 181 -1.33 -10.50 7.22
CA GLN A 181 -1.56 -10.81 8.64
C GLN A 181 -0.52 -10.18 9.56
N PHE A 182 0.73 -10.16 9.13
CA PHE A 182 1.81 -9.50 9.87
C PHE A 182 1.65 -7.97 9.82
N ALA A 183 1.48 -7.38 8.64
CA ALA A 183 1.35 -5.95 8.44
C ALA A 183 0.18 -5.32 9.21
N LYS A 184 -0.94 -6.05 9.34
CA LYS A 184 -2.08 -5.67 10.18
C LYS A 184 -1.66 -5.29 11.60
N LYS A 185 -0.67 -5.96 12.18
CA LYS A 185 -0.18 -5.68 13.55
C LYS A 185 0.63 -4.39 13.63
N TYR A 186 1.10 -3.89 12.50
CA TYR A 186 1.99 -2.72 12.37
C TYR A 186 1.35 -1.54 11.63
N GLY A 187 0.02 -1.45 11.66
CA GLY A 187 -0.71 -0.33 11.09
C GLY A 187 -1.00 -0.44 9.58
N GLY A 188 -0.68 -1.58 8.96
CA GLY A 188 -0.74 -1.76 7.53
C GLY A 188 0.58 -1.40 6.82
N TYR A 189 0.52 -1.01 5.53
CA TYR A 189 1.71 -0.69 4.74
C TYR A 189 1.42 0.33 3.63
N ARG A 190 2.49 0.95 3.10
CA ARG A 190 2.45 1.81 1.92
C ARG A 190 2.90 1.04 0.68
N VAL A 191 2.29 1.38 -0.47
CA VAL A 191 2.56 0.80 -1.80
C VAL A 191 3.38 1.79 -2.61
N TYR A 192 4.63 1.45 -2.95
CA TYR A 192 5.55 2.24 -3.78
C TYR A 192 6.09 1.46 -4.96
#